data_5d1c77a413bed5eb1acb4c5a28981903
#
_entry.id   5d1c77a413bed5eb1acb4c5a28981903
#
_cell.length_a   1.000
_cell.length_b   1.000
_cell.length_c   1.000
_cell.angle_alpha   90.00
_cell.angle_beta   90.00
_cell.angle_gamma   90.00
#
_symmetry.space_group_name_H-M   'P 1'
#
loop_
_entity.id
_entity.type
_entity.pdbx_description
1 polymer ?
#
loop_
_entity_poly.entity_id
_entity_poly.type
_entity_poly.pdbx_seq_one_letter_code
_entity_poly.pdbx_strand_id
1 'polypeptide(L)'
;KKGKREVNTHTGHLNGKRLTVISTGIGTDNIDIVLNELDALVNIDFKTRTLKTQHTSLDIIRIGTSGAIQPNIPVDTFLISEYAIGFDGLLHFYEHANVSFNEIEDAFIQHTSWDCAKARPYVLSYSKNLAKIFLDNRIRLGFTATNTGFYGPQQRQLRLKPSQMELMEKMATFSFNGTAITNLEMETSGIYALSQLL
;
A
#
# COMPACT_ATOMS: atom_id res chain seq x y z
N LYS A 1 18.82 -15.20 -14.83
CA LYS A 1 18.17 -13.88 -14.70
C LYS A 1 17.36 -13.62 -15.96
N LYS A 2 16.04 -13.76 -15.91
CA LYS A 2 15.13 -13.33 -16.99
C LYS A 2 14.34 -12.14 -16.45
N GLY A 3 14.80 -10.93 -16.73
CA GLY A 3 14.00 -9.73 -16.53
C GLY A 3 13.22 -9.46 -17.82
N LYS A 4 11.90 -9.37 -17.72
CA LYS A 4 11.06 -8.75 -18.75
C LYS A 4 10.36 -7.57 -18.08
N ARG A 5 10.40 -6.39 -18.72
CA ARG A 5 9.99 -5.12 -18.13
C ARG A 5 10.83 -4.77 -16.89
N GLU A 6 10.26 -4.08 -15.93
CA GLU A 6 10.90 -3.63 -14.69
C GLU A 6 10.89 -4.69 -13.58
N VAL A 7 10.21 -5.82 -13.79
CA VAL A 7 10.01 -6.87 -12.79
C VAL A 7 11.18 -7.86 -12.82
N ASN A 8 11.92 -7.91 -11.70
CA ASN A 8 12.93 -8.93 -11.45
C ASN A 8 12.44 -9.89 -10.38
N THR A 9 12.53 -11.20 -10.68
CA THR A 9 12.05 -12.24 -9.75
C THR A 9 13.18 -13.18 -9.39
N HIS A 10 13.32 -13.50 -8.11
CA HIS A 10 14.23 -14.49 -7.57
C HIS A 10 13.47 -15.44 -6.66
N THR A 11 13.51 -16.73 -6.97
CA THR A 11 12.96 -17.79 -6.12
C THR A 11 14.10 -18.62 -5.55
N GLY A 12 14.04 -18.92 -4.26
CA GLY A 12 15.05 -19.70 -3.55
C GLY A 12 14.53 -20.26 -2.23
N HIS A 13 15.45 -20.76 -1.41
CA HIS A 13 15.17 -21.25 -0.08
C HIS A 13 15.99 -20.50 0.96
N LEU A 14 15.34 -20.13 2.06
CA LEU A 14 15.98 -19.54 3.24
C LEU A 14 15.54 -20.34 4.45
N ASN A 15 16.50 -20.93 5.17
CA ASN A 15 16.24 -21.80 6.33
C ASN A 15 15.19 -22.90 6.04
N GLY A 16 15.29 -23.55 4.87
CA GLY A 16 14.39 -24.61 4.43
C GLY A 16 13.01 -24.14 3.92
N LYS A 17 12.69 -22.85 4.01
CA LYS A 17 11.43 -22.27 3.50
C LYS A 17 11.66 -21.72 2.10
N ARG A 18 10.76 -22.02 1.18
CA ARG A 18 10.77 -21.48 -0.17
C ARG A 18 10.24 -20.06 -0.16
N LEU A 19 10.98 -19.13 -0.76
CA LEU A 19 10.64 -17.73 -0.89
C LEU A 19 10.75 -17.29 -2.34
N THR A 20 9.93 -16.32 -2.70
CA THR A 20 10.06 -15.58 -3.97
C THR A 20 10.15 -14.09 -3.65
N VAL A 21 11.19 -13.43 -4.15
CA VAL A 21 11.36 -11.97 -4.04
C VAL A 21 11.11 -11.37 -5.40
N ILE A 22 10.27 -10.33 -5.46
CA ILE A 22 9.86 -9.67 -6.69
C ILE A 22 10.09 -8.17 -6.54
N SER A 23 10.79 -7.57 -7.50
CA SER A 23 10.84 -6.11 -7.66
C SER A 23 9.60 -5.67 -8.43
N THR A 24 8.75 -4.85 -7.82
CA THR A 24 7.44 -4.47 -8.40
C THR A 24 7.49 -3.20 -9.24
N GLY A 25 8.59 -2.42 -9.17
CA GLY A 25 8.58 -1.05 -9.67
C GLY A 25 7.91 -0.10 -8.68
N ILE A 26 7.48 1.08 -9.14
CA ILE A 26 6.93 2.16 -8.34
C ILE A 26 5.46 2.36 -8.70
N GLY A 27 4.62 2.55 -7.68
CA GLY A 27 3.23 2.93 -7.83
C GLY A 27 2.22 1.79 -7.78
N THR A 28 0.99 2.13 -7.46
CA THR A 28 -0.12 1.17 -7.31
C THR A 28 -0.54 0.52 -8.63
N ASP A 29 -0.29 1.17 -9.77
CA ASP A 29 -0.47 0.62 -11.11
C ASP A 29 0.42 -0.61 -11.37
N ASN A 30 1.67 -0.57 -10.94
CA ASN A 30 2.55 -1.74 -11.00
C ASN A 30 2.11 -2.84 -10.02
N ILE A 31 1.63 -2.46 -8.84
CA ILE A 31 1.09 -3.40 -7.85
C ILE A 31 -0.13 -4.12 -8.41
N ASP A 32 -1.02 -3.42 -9.09
CA ASP A 32 -2.18 -3.99 -9.75
C ASP A 32 -1.79 -5.14 -10.70
N ILE A 33 -0.82 -4.91 -11.56
CA ILE A 33 -0.31 -5.93 -12.49
C ILE A 33 0.28 -7.12 -11.73
N VAL A 34 1.18 -6.84 -10.79
CA VAL A 34 1.95 -7.89 -10.11
C VAL A 34 1.06 -8.80 -9.27
N LEU A 35 0.14 -8.25 -8.47
CA LEU A 35 -0.69 -9.06 -7.58
C LEU A 35 -1.74 -9.87 -8.36
N ASN A 36 -2.39 -9.28 -9.35
CA ASN A 36 -3.30 -10.04 -10.21
C ASN A 36 -2.59 -11.16 -10.98
N GLU A 37 -1.37 -10.93 -11.50
CA GLU A 37 -0.61 -11.97 -12.19
C GLU A 37 -0.11 -13.06 -11.23
N LEU A 38 0.26 -12.71 -9.99
CA LEU A 38 0.64 -13.71 -8.97
C LEU A 38 -0.55 -14.57 -8.57
N ASP A 39 -1.71 -13.97 -8.35
CA ASP A 39 -2.94 -14.71 -8.07
C ASP A 39 -3.30 -15.63 -9.24
N ALA A 40 -3.27 -15.13 -10.46
CA ALA A 40 -3.54 -15.92 -11.66
C ALA A 40 -2.62 -17.14 -11.77
N LEU A 41 -1.32 -17.00 -11.46
CA LEU A 41 -0.36 -18.11 -11.49
C LEU A 41 -0.75 -19.26 -10.55
N VAL A 42 -1.35 -18.96 -9.40
CA VAL A 42 -1.69 -19.97 -8.39
C VAL A 42 -3.14 -20.42 -8.46
N ASN A 43 -4.06 -19.59 -8.93
CA ASN A 43 -5.50 -19.80 -8.84
C ASN A 43 -6.22 -19.99 -10.17
N ILE A 44 -5.55 -19.76 -11.32
CA ILE A 44 -6.12 -20.04 -12.65
C ILE A 44 -5.48 -21.28 -13.27
N ASP A 45 -6.31 -22.16 -13.82
CA ASP A 45 -5.86 -23.20 -14.73
C ASP A 45 -5.71 -22.61 -16.14
N PHE A 46 -4.46 -22.44 -16.60
CA PHE A 46 -4.18 -21.84 -17.90
C PHE A 46 -4.56 -22.71 -19.11
N LYS A 47 -4.83 -24.00 -18.92
CA LYS A 47 -5.30 -24.87 -20.01
C LYS A 47 -6.78 -24.64 -20.29
N THR A 48 -7.58 -24.61 -19.22
CA THR A 48 -9.03 -24.41 -19.29
C THR A 48 -9.43 -22.94 -19.24
N ARG A 49 -8.54 -22.06 -18.76
CA ARG A 49 -8.76 -20.61 -18.49
C ARG A 49 -9.90 -20.38 -17.48
N THR A 50 -9.99 -21.25 -16.49
CA THR A 50 -10.99 -21.18 -15.43
C THR A 50 -10.31 -21.11 -14.06
N LEU A 51 -11.03 -20.64 -13.05
CA LEU A 51 -10.58 -20.70 -11.66
C LEU A 51 -10.37 -22.17 -11.24
N LYS A 52 -9.31 -22.43 -10.51
CA LYS A 52 -9.07 -23.72 -9.87
C LYS A 52 -10.12 -23.96 -8.78
N THR A 53 -10.53 -25.19 -8.59
CA THR A 53 -11.47 -25.56 -7.52
C THR A 53 -10.87 -25.41 -6.13
N GLN A 54 -9.56 -25.56 -6.00
CA GLN A 54 -8.82 -25.32 -4.77
C GLN A 54 -8.09 -23.99 -4.86
N HIS A 55 -8.51 -23.05 -4.03
CA HIS A 55 -7.89 -21.75 -3.92
C HIS A 55 -6.61 -21.80 -3.09
N THR A 56 -5.57 -21.11 -3.54
CA THR A 56 -4.29 -20.98 -2.85
C THR A 56 -4.10 -19.54 -2.39
N SER A 57 -4.04 -19.32 -1.08
CA SER A 57 -3.72 -18.00 -0.51
C SER A 57 -2.20 -17.76 -0.51
N LEU A 58 -1.77 -16.53 -0.75
CA LEU A 58 -0.37 -16.12 -0.74
C LEU A 58 -0.11 -15.17 0.44
N ASP A 59 0.98 -15.42 1.16
CA ASP A 59 1.51 -14.48 2.15
C ASP A 59 2.40 -13.46 1.44
N ILE A 60 2.00 -12.18 1.45
CA ILE A 60 2.69 -11.10 0.78
C ILE A 60 3.27 -10.13 1.80
N ILE A 61 4.59 -9.89 1.72
CA ILE A 61 5.31 -8.97 2.59
C ILE A 61 6.02 -7.95 1.70
N ARG A 62 5.65 -6.68 1.83
CA ARG A 62 6.34 -5.58 1.17
C ARG A 62 7.49 -5.07 2.05
N ILE A 63 8.66 -4.96 1.45
CA ILE A 63 9.82 -4.28 2.03
C ILE A 63 10.13 -3.08 1.13
N GLY A 64 10.14 -1.88 1.71
CA GLY A 64 10.41 -0.65 0.97
C GLY A 64 10.84 0.48 1.88
N THR A 65 11.09 1.64 1.28
CA THR A 65 11.40 2.89 1.98
C THR A 65 10.21 3.83 1.94
N SER A 66 10.12 4.73 2.91
CA SER A 66 9.07 5.76 2.98
C SER A 66 9.59 7.05 3.59
N GLY A 67 8.92 8.15 3.33
CA GLY A 67 9.22 9.44 3.96
C GLY A 67 8.42 9.61 5.25
N ALA A 68 9.07 9.81 6.39
CA ALA A 68 8.40 10.19 7.62
C ALA A 68 7.82 11.61 7.52
N ILE A 69 6.59 11.80 8.02
CA ILE A 69 5.94 13.12 8.10
C ILE A 69 5.78 13.59 9.55
N GLN A 70 6.06 12.72 10.52
CA GLN A 70 6.05 13.08 11.93
C GLN A 70 7.47 13.40 12.41
N PRO A 71 7.69 14.52 13.12
CA PRO A 71 9.03 14.95 13.55
C PRO A 71 9.67 13.99 14.57
N ASN A 72 8.87 13.17 15.25
CA ASN A 72 9.31 12.19 16.23
C ASN A 72 9.63 10.81 15.65
N ILE A 73 9.72 10.70 14.33
CA ILE A 73 10.14 9.47 13.63
C ILE A 73 11.52 9.70 13.02
N PRO A 74 12.60 9.21 13.65
CA PRO A 74 13.95 9.33 13.12
C PRO A 74 14.12 8.58 11.79
N VAL A 75 15.16 8.96 11.05
CA VAL A 75 15.65 8.17 9.90
C VAL A 75 16.02 6.76 10.39
N ASP A 76 15.89 5.77 9.54
CA ASP A 76 16.13 4.34 9.81
C ASP A 76 15.18 3.70 10.83
N THR A 77 14.05 4.35 11.13
CA THR A 77 12.98 3.72 11.92
C THR A 77 12.29 2.61 11.12
N PHE A 78 12.15 1.44 11.72
CA PHE A 78 11.35 0.36 11.17
C PHE A 78 9.87 0.57 11.48
N LEU A 79 9.05 0.62 10.41
CA LEU A 79 7.60 0.78 10.52
C LEU A 79 6.88 -0.42 9.91
N ILE A 80 5.80 -0.86 10.57
CA ILE A 80 4.76 -1.69 9.95
C ILE A 80 3.52 -0.81 9.77
N SER A 81 3.01 -0.73 8.54
CA SER A 81 1.81 0.03 8.22
C SER A 81 0.59 -0.69 8.78
N GLU A 82 0.11 -0.28 9.97
CA GLU A 82 -1.13 -0.81 10.56
C GLU A 82 -2.33 -0.45 9.70
N TYR A 83 -2.36 0.79 9.22
CA TYR A 83 -3.31 1.29 8.23
C TYR A 83 -2.58 1.86 7.04
N ALA A 84 -3.21 1.77 5.88
CA ALA A 84 -2.82 2.49 4.68
C ALA A 84 -3.99 3.29 4.14
N ILE A 85 -3.79 4.59 3.87
CA ILE A 85 -4.75 5.41 3.16
C ILE A 85 -4.24 5.63 1.73
N GLY A 86 -5.04 5.21 0.75
CA GLY A 86 -4.73 5.33 -0.68
C GLY A 86 -5.37 6.55 -1.31
N PHE A 87 -4.57 7.32 -2.05
CA PHE A 87 -5.03 8.45 -2.85
C PHE A 87 -5.04 8.13 -4.35
N ASP A 88 -4.71 6.89 -4.68
CA ASP A 88 -4.58 6.39 -6.06
C ASP A 88 -5.92 6.03 -6.71
N GLY A 89 -6.92 5.69 -5.91
CA GLY A 89 -8.24 5.30 -6.37
C GLY A 89 -8.33 3.88 -6.93
N LEU A 90 -7.28 3.05 -6.83
CA LEU A 90 -7.25 1.71 -7.41
C LEU A 90 -8.41 0.84 -6.92
N LEU A 91 -8.73 0.88 -5.63
CA LEU A 91 -9.82 0.09 -5.05
C LEU A 91 -11.17 0.32 -5.75
N HIS A 92 -11.43 1.55 -6.23
CA HIS A 92 -12.70 1.92 -6.85
C HIS A 92 -12.92 1.32 -8.25
N PHE A 93 -11.92 0.67 -8.83
CA PHE A 93 -12.04 -0.06 -10.09
C PHE A 93 -12.42 -1.53 -9.90
N TYR A 94 -12.50 -2.00 -8.66
CA TYR A 94 -12.89 -3.37 -8.31
C TYR A 94 -14.20 -3.40 -7.53
N GLU A 95 -14.95 -4.49 -7.64
CA GLU A 95 -16.07 -4.75 -6.73
C GLU A 95 -15.51 -4.97 -5.32
N HIS A 96 -15.87 -4.11 -4.38
CA HIS A 96 -15.37 -4.15 -3.01
C HIS A 96 -16.48 -3.82 -2.03
N ALA A 97 -17.06 -4.82 -1.39
CA ALA A 97 -18.02 -4.61 -0.32
C ALA A 97 -17.30 -4.68 1.03
N ASN A 98 -17.36 -3.59 1.81
CA ASN A 98 -16.97 -3.56 3.22
C ASN A 98 -15.51 -3.90 3.56
N VAL A 99 -14.57 -3.70 2.64
CA VAL A 99 -13.14 -3.91 2.94
C VAL A 99 -12.45 -2.67 3.48
N SER A 100 -13.04 -1.48 3.28
CA SER A 100 -12.43 -0.21 3.68
C SER A 100 -13.09 0.39 4.95
N PHE A 101 -12.38 1.30 5.60
CA PHE A 101 -12.80 1.97 6.84
C PHE A 101 -13.41 3.35 6.55
N ASN A 102 -14.67 3.38 6.13
CA ASN A 102 -15.39 4.60 5.74
C ASN A 102 -15.33 5.71 6.79
N GLU A 103 -15.37 5.38 8.08
CA GLU A 103 -15.30 6.37 9.17
C GLU A 103 -13.98 7.13 9.17
N ILE A 104 -12.86 6.44 8.90
CA ILE A 104 -11.53 7.06 8.83
C ILE A 104 -11.43 7.91 7.55
N GLU A 105 -11.98 7.41 6.45
CA GLU A 105 -12.01 8.12 5.16
C GLU A 105 -12.78 9.44 5.28
N ASP A 106 -13.99 9.41 5.84
CA ASP A 106 -14.82 10.59 6.02
C ASP A 106 -14.15 11.61 6.95
N ALA A 107 -13.56 11.14 8.06
CA ALA A 107 -12.81 12.01 8.97
C ALA A 107 -11.61 12.65 8.26
N PHE A 108 -10.86 11.91 7.44
CA PHE A 108 -9.73 12.43 6.68
C PHE A 108 -10.18 13.46 5.62
N ILE A 109 -11.24 13.16 4.87
CA ILE A 109 -11.82 14.06 3.86
C ILE A 109 -12.23 15.38 4.50
N GLN A 110 -12.91 15.33 5.63
CA GLN A 110 -13.32 16.51 6.38
C GLN A 110 -12.12 17.31 6.89
N HIS A 111 -11.15 16.65 7.54
CA HIS A 111 -9.98 17.29 8.12
C HIS A 111 -9.10 17.98 7.07
N THR A 112 -8.90 17.33 5.93
CA THR A 112 -8.03 17.84 4.87
C THR A 112 -8.75 18.79 3.92
N SER A 113 -10.07 18.87 3.97
CA SER A 113 -10.89 19.51 2.91
C SER A 113 -10.52 18.93 1.54
N TRP A 114 -10.56 17.60 1.45
CA TRP A 114 -10.12 16.85 0.28
C TRP A 114 -10.83 17.33 -0.98
N ASP A 115 -10.06 17.61 -2.03
CA ASP A 115 -10.60 18.10 -3.29
C ASP A 115 -11.38 16.98 -4.01
N CYS A 116 -12.67 17.20 -4.23
CA CYS A 116 -13.57 16.24 -4.89
C CYS A 116 -13.22 15.95 -6.37
N ALA A 117 -12.33 16.73 -6.97
CA ALA A 117 -11.77 16.43 -8.29
C ALA A 117 -10.74 15.28 -8.26
N LYS A 118 -10.28 14.89 -7.07
CA LYS A 118 -9.41 13.73 -6.86
C LYS A 118 -10.23 12.48 -6.52
N ALA A 119 -9.63 11.31 -6.72
CA ALA A 119 -10.24 10.08 -6.25
C ALA A 119 -10.52 10.15 -4.74
N ARG A 120 -11.67 9.61 -4.31
CA ARG A 120 -11.97 9.47 -2.89
C ARG A 120 -10.87 8.63 -2.22
N PRO A 121 -10.27 9.08 -1.11
CA PRO A 121 -9.36 8.25 -0.35
C PRO A 121 -10.04 6.98 0.16
N TYR A 122 -9.30 5.89 0.26
CA TYR A 122 -9.76 4.65 0.86
C TYR A 122 -8.76 4.14 1.89
N VAL A 123 -9.24 3.53 2.98
CA VAL A 123 -8.41 3.09 4.10
C VAL A 123 -8.54 1.59 4.31
N LEU A 124 -7.41 0.92 4.44
CA LEU A 124 -7.31 -0.52 4.64
C LEU A 124 -6.33 -0.83 5.78
N SER A 125 -6.47 -2.00 6.38
CA SER A 125 -5.55 -2.46 7.43
C SER A 125 -4.70 -3.64 6.97
N TYR A 126 -3.60 -3.84 7.67
CA TYR A 126 -2.64 -4.92 7.47
C TYR A 126 -3.19 -6.30 7.88
N SER A 127 -2.49 -7.36 7.48
CA SER A 127 -2.73 -8.70 8.03
C SER A 127 -2.14 -8.80 9.44
N LYS A 128 -2.99 -8.80 10.46
CA LYS A 128 -2.57 -8.95 11.87
C LYS A 128 -1.80 -10.25 12.10
N ASN A 129 -2.12 -11.31 11.39
CA ASN A 129 -1.44 -12.61 11.54
C ASN A 129 -0.01 -12.56 11.02
N LEU A 130 0.22 -11.94 9.86
CA LEU A 130 1.56 -11.74 9.32
C LEU A 130 2.37 -10.76 10.17
N ALA A 131 1.77 -9.66 10.59
CA ALA A 131 2.46 -8.64 11.38
C ALA A 131 3.00 -9.17 12.71
N LYS A 132 2.27 -10.07 13.38
CA LYS A 132 2.72 -10.68 14.65
C LYS A 132 4.10 -11.36 14.57
N ILE A 133 4.50 -11.81 13.38
CA ILE A 133 5.80 -12.46 13.15
C ILE A 133 6.95 -11.47 13.26
N PHE A 134 6.68 -10.18 12.95
CA PHE A 134 7.69 -9.13 12.86
C PHE A 134 7.66 -8.16 14.04
N LEU A 135 6.56 -8.13 14.82
CA LEU A 135 6.42 -7.17 15.92
C LEU A 135 7.42 -7.48 17.04
N ASP A 136 8.33 -6.54 17.25
CA ASP A 136 9.25 -6.51 18.39
C ASP A 136 9.43 -5.06 18.87
N ASN A 137 10.30 -4.83 19.86
CA ASN A 137 10.52 -3.50 20.44
C ASN A 137 11.22 -2.49 19.49
N ARG A 138 11.69 -2.92 18.31
CA ARG A 138 12.32 -2.07 17.30
C ARG A 138 11.30 -1.59 16.25
N ILE A 139 10.11 -2.21 16.20
CA ILE A 139 9.10 -1.95 15.18
C ILE A 139 8.07 -0.98 15.75
N ARG A 140 7.83 0.09 15.02
CA ARG A 140 6.73 1.02 15.27
C ARG A 140 5.56 0.72 14.36
N LEU A 141 4.35 0.72 14.88
CA LEU A 141 3.15 0.70 14.05
C LEU A 141 2.92 2.09 13.45
N GLY A 142 2.54 2.14 12.19
CA GLY A 142 2.34 3.36 11.44
C GLY A 142 1.02 3.40 10.70
N PHE A 143 0.61 4.60 10.32
CA PHE A 143 -0.47 4.84 9.38
C PHE A 143 0.16 5.47 8.13
N THR A 144 0.19 4.72 7.05
CA THR A 144 0.92 5.07 5.82
C THR A 144 0.00 5.73 4.81
N ALA A 145 0.44 6.86 4.24
CA ALA A 145 -0.24 7.51 3.12
C ALA A 145 0.39 7.06 1.79
N THR A 146 -0.41 6.42 0.93
CA THR A 146 0.00 5.97 -0.39
C THR A 146 -0.39 6.99 -1.44
N ASN A 147 0.61 7.57 -2.10
CA ASN A 147 0.43 8.64 -3.09
C ASN A 147 0.51 8.14 -4.52
N THR A 148 -0.23 8.76 -5.44
CA THR A 148 -0.22 8.47 -6.88
C THR A 148 1.03 8.96 -7.61
N GLY A 149 1.89 9.70 -6.95
CA GLY A 149 3.09 10.26 -7.56
C GLY A 149 4.05 10.86 -6.52
N PHE A 150 5.27 11.09 -6.94
CA PHE A 150 6.36 11.50 -6.06
C PHE A 150 6.46 13.02 -5.86
N TYR A 151 6.17 13.83 -6.89
CA TYR A 151 6.34 15.28 -6.81
C TYR A 151 5.06 16.00 -6.36
N GLY A 152 4.17 16.34 -7.26
CA GLY A 152 2.95 17.08 -6.95
C GLY A 152 2.07 16.44 -5.87
N PRO A 153 1.76 15.13 -5.92
CA PRO A 153 0.97 14.45 -4.89
C PRO A 153 1.61 14.46 -3.50
N GLN A 154 2.95 14.45 -3.43
CA GLN A 154 3.70 14.56 -2.18
C GLN A 154 4.21 15.98 -1.92
N GLN A 155 3.64 16.97 -2.60
CA GLN A 155 3.91 18.42 -2.44
C GLN A 155 5.37 18.85 -2.66
N ARG A 156 6.12 18.05 -3.40
CA ARG A 156 7.46 18.42 -3.85
C ARG A 156 7.35 19.30 -5.09
N GLN A 157 7.65 20.56 -4.95
CA GLN A 157 7.61 21.52 -6.05
C GLN A 157 8.96 21.59 -6.74
N LEU A 158 8.95 21.38 -8.07
CA LEU A 158 10.01 21.84 -8.96
C LEU A 158 9.48 23.02 -9.79
N ARG A 159 9.32 22.84 -11.11
CA ARG A 159 8.73 23.86 -11.98
C ARG A 159 7.20 23.93 -11.85
N LEU A 160 6.55 22.78 -11.67
CA LEU A 160 5.09 22.72 -11.51
C LEU A 160 4.71 22.90 -10.04
N LYS A 161 3.77 23.82 -9.80
CA LYS A 161 3.25 24.07 -8.45
C LYS A 161 2.16 23.06 -8.10
N PRO A 162 2.24 22.38 -6.93
CA PRO A 162 1.15 21.56 -6.44
C PRO A 162 -0.14 22.37 -6.21
N SER A 163 -1.29 21.78 -6.50
CA SER A 163 -2.58 22.46 -6.42
C SER A 163 -3.03 22.79 -4.99
N GLN A 164 -2.62 21.98 -4.02
CA GLN A 164 -3.09 22.03 -2.63
C GLN A 164 -1.90 22.04 -1.68
N MET A 165 -1.28 23.19 -1.49
CA MET A 165 0.01 23.36 -0.78
C MET A 165 -0.05 22.98 0.71
N GLU A 166 -1.21 23.09 1.36
CA GLU A 166 -1.38 22.79 2.78
C GLU A 166 -1.69 21.30 3.07
N LEU A 167 -1.81 20.45 2.04
CA LEU A 167 -2.21 19.05 2.23
C LEU A 167 -1.21 18.27 3.10
N MET A 168 0.08 18.53 2.98
CA MET A 168 1.10 17.86 3.81
C MET A 168 0.95 18.20 5.30
N GLU A 169 0.71 19.45 5.62
CA GLU A 169 0.48 19.91 7.00
C GLU A 169 -0.82 19.30 7.55
N LYS A 170 -1.87 19.25 6.74
CA LYS A 170 -3.13 18.62 7.10
C LYS A 170 -2.97 17.11 7.31
N MET A 171 -2.19 16.43 6.48
CA MET A 171 -1.86 15.00 6.71
C MET A 171 -1.05 14.81 8.00
N ALA A 172 -0.08 15.68 8.28
CA ALA A 172 0.74 15.59 9.49
C ALA A 172 -0.06 15.83 10.78
N THR A 173 -1.11 16.63 10.72
CA THR A 173 -2.00 16.93 11.85
C THR A 173 -3.21 16.01 11.95
N PHE A 174 -3.46 15.18 10.93
CA PHE A 174 -4.57 14.23 10.97
C PHE A 174 -4.30 13.09 11.97
N SER A 175 -5.30 12.80 12.79
CA SER A 175 -5.32 11.58 13.59
C SER A 175 -6.76 11.07 13.76
N PHE A 176 -6.90 9.76 13.83
CA PHE A 176 -8.16 9.09 14.11
C PHE A 176 -7.97 8.13 15.29
N ASN A 177 -8.75 8.30 16.36
CA ASN A 177 -8.62 7.52 17.59
C ASN A 177 -7.18 7.44 18.15
N GLY A 178 -6.43 8.53 18.05
CA GLY A 178 -5.04 8.60 18.52
C GLY A 178 -3.99 8.04 17.54
N THR A 179 -4.40 7.52 16.39
CA THR A 179 -3.49 7.04 15.34
C THR A 179 -3.30 8.12 14.28
N ALA A 180 -2.09 8.68 14.20
CA ALA A 180 -1.72 9.72 13.25
C ALA A 180 -1.05 9.11 12.01
N ILE A 181 -1.15 9.79 10.85
CA ILE A 181 -0.39 9.43 9.66
C ILE A 181 1.11 9.62 9.95
N THR A 182 1.89 8.57 9.77
CA THR A 182 3.31 8.51 10.17
C THR A 182 4.26 8.75 9.01
N ASN A 183 3.92 8.25 7.84
CA ASN A 183 4.82 8.21 6.69
C ASN A 183 4.04 8.16 5.38
N LEU A 184 4.75 8.40 4.29
CA LEU A 184 4.19 8.35 2.95
C LEU A 184 5.10 7.57 1.99
N GLU A 185 4.47 6.89 1.06
CA GLU A 185 5.08 6.08 0.01
C GLU A 185 4.11 5.94 -1.18
N MET A 186 4.21 4.92 -2.03
CA MET A 186 3.47 4.86 -3.28
C MET A 186 2.80 3.49 -3.60
N GLU A 187 2.79 2.49 -2.69
CA GLU A 187 2.35 1.11 -3.02
C GLU A 187 1.44 0.44 -1.98
N THR A 188 1.55 0.76 -0.70
CA THR A 188 0.98 -0.04 0.40
C THR A 188 -0.54 -0.17 0.32
N SER A 189 -1.26 0.89 -0.02
CA SER A 189 -2.73 0.83 -0.16
C SER A 189 -3.17 -0.15 -1.22
N GLY A 190 -2.51 -0.14 -2.39
CA GLY A 190 -2.80 -1.07 -3.48
C GLY A 190 -2.54 -2.53 -3.09
N ILE A 191 -1.45 -2.78 -2.36
CA ILE A 191 -1.15 -4.13 -1.86
C ILE A 191 -2.23 -4.59 -0.87
N TYR A 192 -2.62 -3.73 0.09
CA TYR A 192 -3.66 -4.09 1.06
C TYR A 192 -5.02 -4.28 0.40
N ALA A 193 -5.36 -3.45 -0.58
CA ALA A 193 -6.60 -3.56 -1.33
C ALA A 193 -6.68 -4.92 -2.05
N LEU A 194 -5.73 -5.21 -2.91
CA LEU A 194 -5.75 -6.41 -3.74
C LEU A 194 -5.58 -7.69 -2.91
N SER A 195 -4.75 -7.68 -1.86
CA SER A 195 -4.59 -8.86 -1.00
C SER A 195 -5.83 -9.18 -0.14
N GLN A 196 -6.79 -8.26 -0.02
CA GLN A 196 -8.07 -8.52 0.64
C GLN A 196 -9.19 -8.88 -0.34
N LEU A 197 -9.00 -8.61 -1.64
CA LEU A 197 -9.97 -8.92 -2.68
C LEU A 197 -9.67 -10.25 -3.39
N LEU A 198 -8.40 -10.63 -3.49
CA LEU A 198 -7.90 -11.87 -4.11
C LEU A 198 -7.82 -13.02 -3.11
#